data_753daaee8e6868408492f56e151e32c3
#
_entry.id   753daaee8e6868408492f56e151e32c3
#
_cell.length_a   1.000
_cell.length_b   1.000
_cell.length_c   1.000
_cell.angle_alpha   90.00
_cell.angle_beta   90.00
_cell.angle_gamma   90.00
#
_symmetry.space_group_name_H-M   'P 1'
#
loop_
_entity.id
_entity.type
_entity.pdbx_description
1 polymer ?
#
loop_
_entity_poly.entity_id
_entity_poly.type
_entity_poly.pdbx_seq_one_letter_code
_entity_poly.pdbx_strand_id
1 'polypeptide(L)'
;CRLKLTFSFEAEIVPQKIYLAKESGKLDCFVNGRALGEKCDFYWVDRCFDVYPIEIGAGKNEIVLEGDFCADDGLEAVYLIGEFGVKLPRTLTALPKKLRAGDIAPQGFPYYTGAIEYYTGICSGDYTLAFEKLGCAVMKVRGGKEEKTLAFAPYATQVSLRDELVLKLAFPRRNMFGPLYQLYPQACYGPESFLCDGEWRVEYKPIPQGLYR
;
A
#
# COMPACT_ATOMS: atom_id res chain seq x y z
N CYS A 1 -29.85 -9.91 -0.39
CA CYS A 1 -30.29 -8.54 -0.08
C CYS A 1 -29.78 -7.56 -1.13
N ARG A 2 -30.42 -6.39 -1.22
CA ARG A 2 -29.88 -5.31 -2.06
C ARG A 2 -28.88 -4.51 -1.24
N LEU A 3 -27.66 -4.35 -1.76
CA LEU A 3 -26.56 -3.66 -1.13
C LEU A 3 -26.24 -2.38 -1.91
N LYS A 4 -25.93 -1.31 -1.18
CA LYS A 4 -25.35 -0.10 -1.73
C LYS A 4 -24.24 0.40 -0.81
N LEU A 5 -23.02 0.45 -1.32
CA LEU A 5 -21.86 0.97 -0.63
C LEU A 5 -21.40 2.27 -1.30
N THR A 6 -21.11 3.27 -0.50
CA THR A 6 -20.65 4.57 -0.99
C THR A 6 -19.33 4.93 -0.32
N PHE A 7 -18.32 5.20 -1.12
CA PHE A 7 -16.99 5.64 -0.69
C PHE A 7 -16.71 7.03 -1.23
N SER A 8 -16.24 7.92 -0.40
CA SER A 8 -15.86 9.26 -0.82
C SER A 8 -14.39 9.54 -0.54
N PHE A 9 -13.76 10.31 -1.42
CA PHE A 9 -12.38 10.77 -1.27
C PHE A 9 -12.22 12.17 -1.86
N GLU A 10 -11.16 12.86 -1.44
CA GLU A 10 -10.79 14.16 -1.97
C GLU A 10 -9.63 14.03 -2.95
N ALA A 11 -9.55 14.89 -3.96
CA ALA A 11 -8.45 14.95 -4.90
C ALA A 11 -7.92 16.39 -5.03
N GLU A 12 -6.73 16.64 -4.48
CA GLU A 12 -6.01 17.91 -4.66
C GLU A 12 -5.43 18.01 -6.07
N ILE A 13 -5.24 16.86 -6.73
CA ILE A 13 -4.77 16.76 -8.12
C ILE A 13 -5.63 15.77 -8.89
N VAL A 14 -5.67 15.90 -10.20
CA VAL A 14 -6.22 14.92 -11.12
C VAL A 14 -5.07 14.21 -11.82
N PRO A 15 -4.75 12.94 -11.51
CA PRO A 15 -3.70 12.18 -12.18
C PRO A 15 -4.03 11.99 -13.67
N GLN A 16 -3.00 11.96 -14.52
CA GLN A 16 -3.20 11.73 -15.96
C GLN A 16 -3.81 10.35 -16.26
N LYS A 17 -3.44 9.35 -15.44
CA LYS A 17 -3.97 7.99 -15.52
C LYS A 17 -4.35 7.56 -14.12
N ILE A 18 -5.59 7.18 -13.97
CA ILE A 18 -6.11 6.61 -12.74
C ILE A 18 -7.04 5.46 -13.07
N TYR A 19 -6.94 4.41 -12.30
CA TYR A 19 -7.73 3.20 -12.47
C TYR A 19 -8.40 2.83 -11.15
N LEU A 20 -9.50 2.14 -11.26
CA LEU A 20 -10.17 1.49 -10.14
C LEU A 20 -10.02 -0.02 -10.31
N ALA A 21 -9.51 -0.69 -9.27
CA ALA A 21 -9.51 -2.14 -9.18
C ALA A 21 -10.59 -2.57 -8.19
N LYS A 22 -11.42 -3.50 -8.60
CA LYS A 22 -12.43 -4.14 -7.76
C LYS A 22 -12.45 -5.63 -8.00
N GLU A 23 -12.88 -6.38 -7.01
CA GLU A 23 -13.13 -7.80 -7.18
C GLU A 23 -14.16 -8.03 -8.30
N SER A 24 -13.92 -9.07 -9.12
CA SER A 24 -14.87 -9.51 -10.13
C SER A 24 -16.13 -10.03 -9.45
N GLY A 25 -17.23 -9.34 -9.59
CA GLY A 25 -18.46 -9.66 -8.89
C GLY A 25 -19.68 -8.98 -9.51
N LYS A 26 -20.84 -9.28 -8.95
CA LYS A 26 -22.15 -8.87 -9.48
C LYS A 26 -22.54 -7.42 -9.21
N LEU A 27 -21.78 -6.72 -8.32
CA LEU A 27 -22.12 -5.35 -7.99
C LEU A 27 -21.72 -4.40 -9.11
N ASP A 28 -22.67 -3.60 -9.56
CA ASP A 28 -22.42 -2.49 -10.45
C ASP A 28 -21.60 -1.43 -9.73
N CYS A 29 -20.68 -0.80 -10.46
CA CYS A 29 -19.81 0.22 -9.91
C CYS A 29 -19.91 1.52 -10.69
N PHE A 30 -20.04 2.60 -9.96
CA PHE A 30 -20.15 3.96 -10.50
C PHE A 30 -19.08 4.85 -9.87
N VAL A 31 -18.47 5.71 -10.68
CA VAL A 31 -17.58 6.77 -10.24
C VAL A 31 -18.18 8.12 -10.60
N ASN A 32 -18.45 8.96 -9.62
CA ASN A 32 -19.13 10.25 -9.80
C ASN A 32 -20.44 10.13 -10.60
N GLY A 33 -21.21 9.06 -10.36
CA GLY A 33 -22.48 8.77 -11.02
C GLY A 33 -22.35 8.18 -12.44
N ARG A 34 -21.14 7.93 -12.95
CA ARG A 34 -20.90 7.27 -14.23
C ARG A 34 -20.57 5.79 -14.02
N ALA A 35 -21.24 4.91 -14.72
CA ALA A 35 -20.90 3.49 -14.70
C ALA A 35 -19.50 3.23 -15.25
N LEU A 36 -18.82 2.19 -14.73
CA LEU A 36 -17.54 1.76 -15.27
C LEU A 36 -17.69 1.33 -16.74
N GLY A 37 -16.69 1.66 -17.54
CA GLY A 37 -16.60 1.23 -18.94
C GLY A 37 -16.01 -0.17 -19.09
N GLU A 38 -15.29 -0.37 -20.19
CA GLU A 38 -14.59 -1.64 -20.44
C GLU A 38 -13.40 -1.81 -19.50
N LYS A 39 -13.20 -3.05 -19.05
CA LYS A 39 -12.05 -3.38 -18.21
C LYS A 39 -10.76 -3.45 -19.03
N CYS A 40 -9.66 -3.20 -18.36
CA CYS A 40 -8.33 -3.36 -18.94
C CYS A 40 -7.98 -4.84 -19.16
N ASP A 41 -7.04 -5.09 -20.07
CA ASP A 41 -6.50 -6.44 -20.34
C ASP A 41 -5.52 -6.93 -19.28
N PHE A 42 -5.24 -6.14 -18.25
CA PHE A 42 -4.36 -6.50 -17.14
C PHE A 42 -5.13 -6.54 -15.83
N TYR A 43 -4.61 -7.32 -14.88
CA TYR A 43 -5.11 -7.41 -13.52
C TYR A 43 -4.17 -6.70 -12.54
N TRP A 44 -4.68 -6.36 -11.37
CA TRP A 44 -3.89 -5.73 -10.31
C TRP A 44 -3.74 -6.70 -9.13
N VAL A 45 -2.49 -7.01 -8.75
CA VAL A 45 -2.12 -7.90 -7.63
C VAL A 45 -2.56 -9.34 -7.83
N ASP A 46 -3.82 -9.61 -8.09
CA ASP A 46 -4.42 -10.92 -8.33
C ASP A 46 -5.45 -10.87 -9.45
N ARG A 47 -5.70 -12.02 -10.09
CA ARG A 47 -6.64 -12.14 -11.21
C ARG A 47 -8.10 -11.96 -10.82
N CYS A 48 -8.41 -12.01 -9.52
CA CYS A 48 -9.75 -11.71 -9.03
C CYS A 48 -10.09 -10.22 -9.11
N PHE A 49 -9.10 -9.33 -9.28
CA PHE A 49 -9.32 -7.88 -9.42
C PHE A 49 -9.36 -7.46 -10.88
N ASP A 50 -10.53 -7.11 -11.34
CA ASP A 50 -10.72 -6.41 -12.61
C ASP A 50 -10.31 -4.94 -12.46
N VAL A 51 -9.63 -4.40 -13.46
CA VAL A 51 -9.12 -3.02 -13.49
C VAL A 51 -9.85 -2.20 -14.53
N TYR A 52 -10.31 -1.02 -14.15
CA TYR A 52 -11.08 -0.12 -15.01
C TYR A 52 -10.42 1.25 -15.08
N PRO A 53 -10.26 1.85 -16.25
CA PRO A 53 -9.88 3.26 -16.34
C PRO A 53 -11.04 4.10 -15.84
N ILE A 54 -10.74 5.11 -15.04
CA ILE A 54 -11.76 6.00 -14.48
C ILE A 54 -11.39 7.46 -14.69
N GLU A 55 -12.40 8.32 -14.60
CA GLU A 55 -12.24 9.78 -14.58
C GLU A 55 -12.66 10.32 -13.22
N ILE A 56 -11.82 11.17 -12.65
CA ILE A 56 -12.10 11.90 -11.41
C ILE A 56 -11.98 13.39 -11.62
N GLY A 57 -12.60 14.16 -10.73
CA GLY A 57 -12.45 15.61 -10.68
C GLY A 57 -11.55 16.08 -9.54
N ALA A 58 -11.12 17.32 -9.56
CA ALA A 58 -10.55 17.96 -8.38
C ALA A 58 -11.64 18.15 -7.31
N GLY A 59 -11.26 18.03 -6.04
CA GLY A 59 -12.17 18.09 -4.91
C GLY A 59 -12.81 16.74 -4.59
N LYS A 60 -14.08 16.76 -4.19
CA LYS A 60 -14.80 15.57 -3.73
C LYS A 60 -15.16 14.63 -4.88
N ASN A 61 -14.86 13.35 -4.71
CA ASN A 61 -15.22 12.26 -5.61
C ASN A 61 -15.93 11.14 -4.84
N GLU A 62 -16.73 10.36 -5.55
CA GLU A 62 -17.52 9.29 -4.98
C GLU A 62 -17.43 8.02 -5.84
N ILE A 63 -17.33 6.88 -5.17
CA ILE A 63 -17.44 5.55 -5.76
C ILE A 63 -18.63 4.87 -5.11
N VAL A 64 -19.53 4.32 -5.95
CA VAL A 64 -20.70 3.58 -5.49
C VAL A 64 -20.65 2.18 -6.04
N LEU A 65 -20.82 1.19 -5.16
CA LEU A 65 -21.10 -0.20 -5.51
C LEU A 65 -22.54 -0.50 -5.14
N GLU A 66 -23.34 -1.02 -6.09
CA GLU A 66 -24.71 -1.39 -5.79
C GLU A 66 -25.17 -2.62 -6.57
N GLY A 67 -26.08 -3.38 -6.00
CA GLY A 67 -26.64 -4.57 -6.63
C GLY A 67 -27.24 -5.54 -5.63
N ASP A 68 -27.60 -6.71 -6.13
CA ASP A 68 -28.04 -7.82 -5.30
C ASP A 68 -26.83 -8.55 -4.75
N PHE A 69 -26.82 -8.77 -3.45
CA PHE A 69 -25.73 -9.40 -2.69
C PHE A 69 -26.24 -10.63 -1.94
N CYS A 70 -25.53 -11.73 -2.10
CA CYS A 70 -25.77 -13.01 -1.45
C CYS A 70 -24.59 -13.37 -0.54
N ALA A 71 -24.81 -14.29 0.39
CA ALA A 71 -23.76 -14.71 1.34
C ALA A 71 -22.54 -15.36 0.65
N ASP A 72 -22.73 -15.92 -0.53
CA ASP A 72 -21.66 -16.56 -1.30
C ASP A 72 -20.91 -15.58 -2.23
N ASP A 73 -21.35 -14.33 -2.31
CA ASP A 73 -20.67 -13.29 -3.08
C ASP A 73 -19.49 -12.73 -2.26
N GLY A 74 -18.30 -12.66 -2.85
CA GLY A 74 -17.17 -11.96 -2.29
C GLY A 74 -17.39 -10.45 -2.27
N LEU A 75 -16.90 -9.78 -1.25
CA LEU A 75 -16.92 -8.33 -1.15
C LEU A 75 -15.59 -7.84 -0.61
N GLU A 76 -14.71 -7.45 -1.52
CA GLU A 76 -13.42 -6.87 -1.19
C GLU A 76 -13.46 -5.34 -1.30
N ALA A 77 -12.45 -4.71 -0.73
CA ALA A 77 -12.25 -3.28 -0.89
C ALA A 77 -12.00 -2.91 -2.35
N VAL A 78 -12.35 -1.70 -2.72
CA VAL A 78 -11.97 -1.12 -4.01
C VAL A 78 -10.67 -0.33 -3.85
N TYR A 79 -9.84 -0.37 -4.87
CA TYR A 79 -8.52 0.24 -4.86
C TYR A 79 -8.37 1.24 -5.99
N LEU A 80 -7.81 2.40 -5.68
CA LEU A 80 -7.39 3.37 -6.69
C LEU A 80 -5.93 3.14 -7.04
N ILE A 81 -5.63 3.06 -8.31
CA ILE A 81 -4.29 2.81 -8.85
C ILE A 81 -3.89 3.95 -9.76
N GLY A 82 -2.68 4.49 -9.58
CA GLY A 82 -2.18 5.58 -10.41
C GLY A 82 -0.92 6.22 -9.83
N GLU A 83 -0.43 7.25 -10.51
CA GLU A 83 0.73 8.02 -10.08
C GLU A 83 0.30 9.20 -9.20
N PHE A 84 0.02 8.93 -7.94
CA PHE A 84 -0.36 9.94 -6.96
C PHE A 84 0.17 9.58 -5.56
N GLY A 85 0.29 10.59 -4.73
CA GLY A 85 0.48 10.43 -3.29
C GLY A 85 -0.86 10.40 -2.57
N VAL A 86 -0.87 9.97 -1.31
CA VAL A 86 -2.06 9.95 -0.48
C VAL A 86 -1.78 10.62 0.86
N LYS A 87 -2.61 11.58 1.23
CA LYS A 87 -2.69 12.14 2.58
C LYS A 87 -3.88 11.51 3.29
N LEU A 88 -3.60 10.88 4.41
CA LEU A 88 -4.67 10.27 5.21
C LEU A 88 -5.67 11.32 5.69
N PRO A 89 -6.96 10.97 5.81
CA PRO A 89 -7.47 9.61 5.59
C PRO A 89 -7.75 9.24 4.13
N ARG A 90 -8.05 10.18 3.22
CA ARG A 90 -8.58 9.86 1.87
C ARG A 90 -8.35 10.98 0.86
N THR A 91 -7.20 11.64 0.87
CA THR A 91 -6.91 12.74 -0.07
C THR A 91 -5.81 12.35 -1.03
N LEU A 92 -6.10 12.38 -2.33
CA LEU A 92 -5.10 12.21 -3.38
C LEU A 92 -4.30 13.51 -3.53
N THR A 93 -2.98 13.38 -3.56
CA THR A 93 -2.04 14.49 -3.68
C THR A 93 -1.04 14.24 -4.79
N ALA A 94 -0.23 15.23 -5.12
CA ALA A 94 0.86 15.03 -6.06
C ALA A 94 1.82 13.94 -5.55
N LEU A 95 2.29 13.10 -6.48
CA LEU A 95 3.29 12.08 -6.17
C LEU A 95 4.58 12.74 -5.65
N PRO A 96 5.04 12.41 -4.45
CA PRO A 96 6.29 12.95 -3.92
C PRO A 96 7.48 12.56 -4.79
N LYS A 97 8.29 13.53 -5.19
CA LYS A 97 9.48 13.31 -6.04
C LYS A 97 10.68 12.75 -5.27
N LYS A 98 10.71 12.92 -3.97
CA LYS A 98 11.81 12.49 -3.08
C LYS A 98 11.25 12.04 -1.75
N LEU A 99 11.83 10.99 -1.20
CA LEU A 99 11.56 10.50 0.14
C LEU A 99 12.75 10.77 1.06
N ARG A 100 12.44 11.05 2.32
CA ARG A 100 13.43 11.14 3.40
C ARG A 100 13.46 9.83 4.18
N ALA A 101 14.54 9.58 4.90
CA ALA A 101 14.54 8.53 5.91
C ALA A 101 13.42 8.75 6.95
N GLY A 102 12.85 7.66 7.43
CA GLY A 102 11.70 7.65 8.33
C GLY A 102 10.48 6.99 7.70
N ASP A 103 9.34 7.15 8.36
CA ASP A 103 8.07 6.59 7.89
C ASP A 103 7.63 7.21 6.56
N ILE A 104 7.26 6.37 5.59
CA ILE A 104 6.80 6.81 4.28
C ILE A 104 5.31 7.19 4.26
N ALA A 105 4.52 6.73 5.22
CA ALA A 105 3.09 7.02 5.27
C ALA A 105 2.79 8.53 5.30
N PRO A 106 3.37 9.33 6.21
CA PRO A 106 3.16 10.77 6.21
C PRO A 106 3.83 11.49 5.03
N GLN A 107 4.68 10.79 4.28
CA GLN A 107 5.34 11.31 3.08
C GLN A 107 4.53 11.05 1.79
N GLY A 108 3.27 10.62 1.91
CA GLY A 108 2.37 10.41 0.79
C GLY A 108 2.24 8.95 0.33
N PHE A 109 2.80 7.99 1.06
CA PHE A 109 2.81 6.58 0.69
C PHE A 109 2.23 5.64 1.75
N PRO A 110 1.04 5.93 2.35
CA PRO A 110 0.49 5.11 3.42
C PRO A 110 0.14 3.68 2.99
N TYR A 111 -0.22 3.49 1.71
CA TYR A 111 -0.67 2.21 1.14
C TYR A 111 0.35 1.57 0.18
N TYR A 112 1.56 2.12 0.10
CA TYR A 112 2.55 1.64 -0.84
C TYR A 112 3.13 0.28 -0.42
N THR A 113 3.24 -0.64 -1.37
CA THR A 113 3.66 -2.02 -1.14
C THR A 113 4.74 -2.51 -2.11
N GLY A 114 5.29 -1.61 -2.86
CA GLY A 114 6.39 -1.91 -3.78
C GLY A 114 7.75 -1.96 -3.09
N ALA A 115 8.77 -1.63 -3.85
CA ALA A 115 10.12 -1.45 -3.35
C ALA A 115 10.57 -0.01 -3.56
N ILE A 116 11.30 0.54 -2.58
CA ILE A 116 11.90 1.86 -2.65
C ILE A 116 13.42 1.72 -2.56
N GLU A 117 14.12 2.39 -3.44
CA GLU A 117 15.57 2.45 -3.43
C GLU A 117 16.04 3.80 -2.91
N TYR A 118 16.87 3.76 -1.87
CA TYR A 118 17.57 4.93 -1.34
C TYR A 118 19.02 4.90 -1.82
N TYR A 119 19.41 5.95 -2.50
CA TYR A 119 20.76 6.15 -3.00
C TYR A 119 21.50 7.06 -2.03
N THR A 120 22.63 6.61 -1.55
CA THR A 120 23.45 7.39 -0.62
C THR A 120 24.82 7.63 -1.24
N GLY A 121 25.22 8.89 -1.34
CA GLY A 121 26.59 9.25 -1.68
C GLY A 121 27.49 8.99 -0.46
N ILE A 122 28.26 7.92 -0.48
CA ILE A 122 29.21 7.56 0.59
C ILE A 122 30.59 7.43 -0.02
N CYS A 123 31.62 7.84 0.73
CA CYS A 123 33.01 7.65 0.33
C CYS A 123 33.36 6.17 0.21
N SER A 124 34.28 5.84 -0.69
CA SER A 124 34.84 4.49 -0.81
C SER A 124 35.44 4.02 0.51
N GLY A 125 35.25 2.76 0.84
CA GLY A 125 35.75 2.16 2.07
C GLY A 125 34.97 0.94 2.50
N ASP A 126 35.43 0.31 3.58
CA ASP A 126 34.77 -0.83 4.21
C ASP A 126 33.93 -0.34 5.38
N TYR A 127 32.66 -0.73 5.39
CA TYR A 127 31.69 -0.28 6.38
C TYR A 127 30.95 -1.48 6.99
N THR A 128 30.61 -1.34 8.26
CA THR A 128 29.59 -2.17 8.89
C THR A 128 28.30 -1.35 8.99
N LEU A 129 27.28 -1.81 8.31
CA LEU A 129 25.93 -1.24 8.40
C LEU A 129 25.16 -2.01 9.44
N ALA A 130 24.54 -1.30 10.38
CA ALA A 130 23.67 -1.86 11.39
C ALA A 130 22.41 -1.02 11.54
N PHE A 131 21.27 -1.69 11.67
CA PHE A 131 19.96 -1.08 11.83
C PHE A 131 19.32 -1.60 13.11
N GLU A 132 18.75 -0.74 13.92
CA GLU A 132 18.02 -1.17 15.13
C GLU A 132 16.76 -1.96 14.77
N LYS A 133 16.09 -1.55 13.70
CA LYS A 133 14.91 -2.22 13.15
C LYS A 133 14.82 -2.04 11.65
N LEU A 134 14.14 -2.98 10.99
CA LEU A 134 13.76 -2.81 9.60
C LEU A 134 12.31 -2.30 9.53
N GLY A 135 12.10 -1.17 8.86
CA GLY A 135 10.77 -0.66 8.53
C GLY A 135 10.25 -1.24 7.21
N CYS A 136 10.63 -2.47 6.87
CA CYS A 136 10.26 -3.17 5.63
C CYS A 136 10.28 -4.68 5.89
N ALA A 137 9.75 -5.47 4.95
CA ALA A 137 9.81 -6.92 5.04
C ALA A 137 11.22 -7.45 4.76
N VAL A 138 11.89 -6.87 3.77
CA VAL A 138 13.25 -7.25 3.36
C VAL A 138 14.00 -6.00 2.93
N MET A 139 15.24 -5.87 3.34
CA MET A 139 16.17 -4.87 2.85
C MET A 139 17.30 -5.54 2.07
N LYS A 140 17.54 -5.07 0.86
CA LYS A 140 18.73 -5.41 0.09
C LYS A 140 19.73 -4.27 0.18
N VAL A 141 20.95 -4.60 0.50
CA VAL A 141 22.07 -3.67 0.63
C VAL A 141 23.04 -3.96 -0.50
N ARG A 142 23.21 -3.04 -1.41
CA ARG A 142 24.12 -3.14 -2.53
C ARG A 142 25.25 -2.11 -2.43
N GLY A 143 26.48 -2.61 -2.39
CA GLY A 143 27.70 -1.81 -2.48
C GLY A 143 28.57 -2.37 -3.60
N GLY A 144 28.81 -1.61 -4.67
CA GLY A 144 29.53 -2.08 -5.84
C GLY A 144 28.84 -3.27 -6.54
N LYS A 145 29.55 -4.40 -6.63
CA LYS A 145 29.01 -5.63 -7.27
C LYS A 145 28.30 -6.60 -6.31
N GLU A 146 28.43 -6.35 -5.00
CA GLU A 146 27.85 -7.23 -3.99
C GLU A 146 26.48 -6.73 -3.56
N GLU A 147 25.53 -7.68 -3.46
CA GLU A 147 24.22 -7.45 -2.88
C GLU A 147 24.02 -8.41 -1.70
N LYS A 148 23.62 -7.87 -0.55
CA LYS A 148 23.33 -8.61 0.67
C LYS A 148 21.88 -8.37 1.10
N THR A 149 21.26 -9.40 1.67
CA THR A 149 19.87 -9.36 2.08
C THR A 149 19.77 -9.39 3.61
N LEU A 150 19.03 -8.45 4.17
CA LEU A 150 18.66 -8.39 5.57
C LEU A 150 17.16 -8.65 5.69
N ALA A 151 16.79 -9.74 6.38
CA ALA A 151 15.40 -10.11 6.63
C ALA A 151 15.16 -10.50 8.09
N PHE A 152 16.22 -10.91 8.79
CA PHE A 152 16.19 -11.38 10.18
C PHE A 152 17.27 -10.69 10.99
N ALA A 153 17.04 -10.58 12.30
CA ALA A 153 18.07 -10.07 13.22
C ALA A 153 19.27 -11.04 13.34
N PRO A 154 20.50 -10.53 13.54
CA PRO A 154 20.84 -9.11 13.64
C PRO A 154 20.76 -8.42 12.27
N TYR A 155 20.17 -7.22 12.23
CA TYR A 155 20.07 -6.43 10.99
C TYR A 155 21.40 -5.68 10.75
N ALA A 156 22.45 -6.44 10.52
CA ALA A 156 23.78 -5.90 10.28
C ALA A 156 24.50 -6.65 9.14
N THR A 157 25.32 -5.90 8.40
CA THR A 157 26.13 -6.47 7.32
C THR A 157 27.37 -5.63 7.06
N GLN A 158 28.44 -6.27 6.57
CA GLN A 158 29.64 -5.57 6.10
C GLN A 158 29.51 -5.33 4.60
N VAL A 159 29.92 -4.16 4.14
CA VAL A 159 29.92 -3.78 2.73
C VAL A 159 31.22 -3.07 2.37
N SER A 160 31.79 -3.41 1.22
CA SER A 160 32.93 -2.70 0.64
C SER A 160 32.41 -1.78 -0.46
N LEU A 161 32.42 -0.49 -0.20
CA LEU A 161 31.91 0.53 -1.13
C LEU A 161 33.03 1.03 -2.02
N ARG A 162 32.72 1.17 -3.29
CA ARG A 162 33.60 1.80 -4.28
C ARG A 162 33.02 3.12 -4.81
N ASP A 163 31.70 3.16 -4.97
CA ASP A 163 31.02 4.30 -5.58
C ASP A 163 29.77 4.72 -4.76
N GLU A 164 28.74 3.89 -4.73
CA GLU A 164 27.43 4.23 -4.19
C GLU A 164 26.89 3.08 -3.33
N LEU A 165 26.21 3.43 -2.26
CA LEU A 165 25.42 2.50 -1.48
C LEU A 165 23.95 2.64 -1.86
N VAL A 166 23.33 1.53 -2.26
CA VAL A 166 21.90 1.46 -2.54
C VAL A 166 21.23 0.57 -1.49
N LEU A 167 20.23 1.13 -0.83
CA LEU A 167 19.36 0.40 0.09
C LEU A 167 18.00 0.22 -0.56
N LYS A 168 17.67 -1.01 -0.94
CA LYS A 168 16.37 -1.35 -1.52
C LYS A 168 15.48 -2.00 -0.47
N LEU A 169 14.41 -1.31 -0.11
CA LEU A 169 13.44 -1.74 0.87
C LEU A 169 12.20 -2.30 0.17
N ALA A 170 11.85 -3.55 0.42
CA ALA A 170 10.60 -4.15 -0.06
C ALA A 170 9.56 -4.17 1.07
N PHE A 171 8.39 -3.64 0.80
CA PHE A 171 7.32 -3.49 1.80
C PHE A 171 6.28 -4.60 1.69
N PRO A 172 5.73 -5.06 2.84
CA PRO A 172 4.62 -6.01 2.85
C PRO A 172 3.32 -5.35 2.38
N ARG A 173 2.38 -6.16 1.90
CA ARG A 173 1.08 -5.67 1.43
C ARG A 173 0.08 -5.32 2.54
N ARG A 174 0.49 -5.38 3.80
CA ARG A 174 -0.40 -5.18 4.93
C ARG A 174 -1.08 -3.82 4.93
N ASN A 175 -0.35 -2.74 4.66
CA ASN A 175 -0.93 -1.41 4.61
C ASN A 175 -1.90 -1.23 3.43
N MET A 176 -1.71 -1.96 2.34
CA MET A 176 -2.58 -1.91 1.17
C MET A 176 -3.91 -2.60 1.42
N PHE A 177 -3.89 -3.81 1.96
CA PHE A 177 -5.11 -4.58 2.24
C PHE A 177 -5.81 -4.17 3.54
N GLY A 178 -5.22 -3.25 4.27
CA GLY A 178 -5.73 -2.76 5.54
C GLY A 178 -5.29 -3.59 6.74
N PRO A 179 -5.23 -2.95 7.91
CA PRO A 179 -5.06 -3.67 9.16
C PRO A 179 -6.36 -4.41 9.49
N LEU A 180 -6.22 -5.50 10.20
CA LEU A 180 -7.33 -6.02 10.96
C LEU A 180 -7.68 -4.98 12.03
N TYR A 181 -8.92 -4.52 12.04
CA TYR A 181 -9.40 -3.52 13.00
C TYR A 181 -9.63 -4.09 14.41
N GLN A 182 -9.12 -5.27 14.67
CA GLN A 182 -9.30 -5.99 15.93
C GLN A 182 -8.24 -5.62 16.95
N LEU A 183 -8.68 -5.32 18.15
CA LEU A 183 -7.84 -5.24 19.33
C LEU A 183 -7.83 -6.61 20.00
N TYR A 184 -6.80 -7.40 19.71
CA TYR A 184 -6.56 -8.61 20.49
C TYR A 184 -5.60 -8.30 21.64
N PRO A 185 -5.99 -8.55 22.87
CA PRO A 185 -5.06 -8.49 24.00
C PRO A 185 -4.04 -9.62 23.98
N GLN A 186 -4.29 -10.69 23.21
CA GLN A 186 -3.41 -11.85 23.07
C GLN A 186 -3.30 -12.30 21.62
N ALA A 187 -2.17 -12.91 21.26
CA ALA A 187 -2.02 -13.54 19.97
C ALA A 187 -2.91 -14.78 19.89
N CYS A 188 -3.86 -14.79 18.96
CA CYS A 188 -4.71 -15.92 18.67
C CYS A 188 -4.18 -16.65 17.44
N TYR A 189 -4.12 -17.97 17.50
CA TYR A 189 -3.70 -18.83 16.42
C TYR A 189 -4.81 -19.83 16.12
N GLY A 190 -5.21 -19.94 14.86
CA GLY A 190 -6.23 -20.86 14.43
C GLY A 190 -7.58 -20.20 14.13
N PRO A 191 -8.63 -21.00 13.93
CA PRO A 191 -9.97 -20.49 13.57
C PRO A 191 -10.55 -19.52 14.59
N GLU A 192 -10.23 -19.66 15.87
CA GLU A 192 -10.67 -18.77 16.94
C GLU A 192 -10.18 -17.34 16.78
N SER A 193 -9.12 -17.14 15.99
CA SER A 193 -8.61 -15.80 15.67
C SER A 193 -9.62 -14.93 14.90
N PHE A 194 -10.60 -15.55 14.29
CA PHE A 194 -11.68 -14.89 13.54
C PHE A 194 -12.94 -14.68 14.39
N LEU A 195 -13.00 -15.31 15.57
CA LEU A 195 -14.10 -15.15 16.52
C LEU A 195 -13.67 -14.11 17.54
N CYS A 196 -14.02 -12.84 17.34
CA CYS A 196 -13.62 -11.83 18.29
C CYS A 196 -14.78 -11.23 19.05
N ASP A 197 -14.62 -11.23 20.37
CA ASP A 197 -15.42 -10.45 21.31
C ASP A 197 -14.82 -9.05 21.54
N GLY A 198 -13.80 -8.70 20.72
CA GLY A 198 -13.05 -7.47 20.88
C GLY A 198 -13.72 -6.26 20.24
N GLU A 199 -13.31 -5.08 20.69
CA GLU A 199 -13.73 -3.84 20.05
C GLU A 199 -13.12 -3.68 18.64
N TRP A 200 -13.97 -3.40 17.66
CA TRP A 200 -13.55 -3.06 16.33
C TRP A 200 -13.09 -1.60 16.29
N ARG A 201 -11.88 -1.34 15.81
CA ARG A 201 -11.45 0.01 15.54
C ARG A 201 -11.98 0.47 14.18
N VAL A 202 -12.63 1.61 14.17
CA VAL A 202 -13.11 2.26 12.94
C VAL A 202 -11.98 2.98 12.20
N GLU A 203 -10.87 3.29 12.89
CA GLU A 203 -9.76 4.04 12.32
C GLU A 203 -8.71 3.14 11.68
N TYR A 204 -8.40 3.44 10.43
CA TYR A 204 -7.26 2.86 9.75
C TYR A 204 -5.95 3.47 10.28
N LYS A 205 -5.07 2.63 10.80
CA LYS A 205 -3.71 3.03 11.20
C LYS A 205 -2.68 2.23 10.40
N PRO A 206 -2.00 2.85 9.43
CA PRO A 206 -0.93 2.18 8.70
C PRO A 206 0.19 1.81 9.66
N ILE A 207 0.83 0.68 9.41
CA ILE A 207 2.06 0.31 10.10
C ILE A 207 3.18 1.22 9.58
N PRO A 208 3.97 1.82 10.48
CA PRO A 208 5.12 2.61 10.07
C PRO A 208 6.09 1.79 9.22
N GLN A 209 6.36 2.27 8.01
CA GLN A 209 7.25 1.64 7.04
C GLN A 209 8.24 2.66 6.51
N GLY A 210 9.48 2.24 6.22
CA GLY A 210 10.50 3.12 5.66
C GLY A 210 11.90 2.82 6.13
N LEU A 211 12.84 3.71 5.83
CA LEU A 211 14.24 3.61 6.25
C LEU A 211 14.42 4.32 7.60
N TYR A 212 14.62 3.53 8.64
CA TYR A 212 14.92 4.04 9.99
C TYR A 212 16.44 4.04 10.24
N ARG A 213 16.87 5.01 11.04
CA ARG A 213 18.26 5.10 11.52
C ARG A 213 18.49 4.12 12.63
#